data_b52cf5df642c6d8a6fb982d80ad672e9
#
_entry.id   b52cf5df642c6d8a6fb982d80ad672e9
#
_cell.length_a   1.000
_cell.length_b   1.000
_cell.length_c   1.000
_cell.angle_alpha   90.00
_cell.angle_beta   90.00
_cell.angle_gamma   90.00
#
_symmetry.space_group_name_H-M   'P 1'
#
loop_
_entity.id
_entity.type
_entity.pdbx_description
1 polymer ?
#
loop_
_entity_poly.entity_id
_entity_poly.type
_entity_poly.pdbx_seq_one_letter_code
_entity_poly.pdbx_strand_id
1 'polypeptide(L)'
;MSYLGKVSVKTATNADIDAAAAVDATKIADGSVTNAELQYINSLSSNAQTQITARLPLAGGTMSGETIFADQLVTRPTIKDYSETKTALTAAATVDIDLEDGNVFTLTADQNTTFTFSNPSPTGKSCAFTLIWTQDSSDRTITWPASVDWAGGSAPDVTSGSGKIDVYTFFTLDAGTIWYGFQAGAEMG
;
A
#
# COMPACT_ATOMS: atom_id res chain seq x y z
N MET A 1 -31.79 67.97 -39.14
CA MET A 1 -32.04 66.62 -38.58
C MET A 1 -30.77 65.85 -38.64
N SER A 2 -30.13 65.60 -37.51
CA SER A 2 -28.90 64.79 -37.45
C SER A 2 -29.28 63.33 -37.64
N TYR A 3 -28.75 62.72 -38.68
CA TYR A 3 -28.91 61.29 -38.93
C TYR A 3 -28.01 60.53 -37.94
N LEU A 4 -28.62 59.99 -36.88
CA LEU A 4 -27.94 59.03 -36.00
C LEU A 4 -27.73 57.75 -36.80
N GLY A 5 -26.53 57.60 -37.39
CA GLY A 5 -26.14 56.38 -38.07
C GLY A 5 -26.32 55.19 -37.13
N LYS A 6 -26.94 54.16 -37.65
CA LYS A 6 -27.09 52.87 -36.95
C LYS A 6 -25.70 52.34 -36.57
N VAL A 7 -25.33 52.36 -35.32
CA VAL A 7 -24.08 51.73 -34.84
C VAL A 7 -24.18 50.25 -35.17
N SER A 8 -23.44 49.83 -36.17
CA SER A 8 -23.26 48.42 -36.47
C SER A 8 -22.51 47.79 -35.30
N VAL A 9 -23.18 46.97 -34.51
CA VAL A 9 -22.49 46.19 -33.49
C VAL A 9 -21.65 45.13 -34.23
N LYS A 10 -20.36 45.43 -34.43
CA LYS A 10 -19.42 44.45 -34.96
C LYS A 10 -19.24 43.36 -33.94
N THR A 11 -19.49 42.12 -34.34
CA THR A 11 -19.13 40.98 -33.50
C THR A 11 -17.61 40.95 -33.37
N ALA A 12 -17.09 41.07 -32.15
CA ALA A 12 -15.63 40.98 -31.92
C ALA A 12 -15.15 39.55 -32.27
N THR A 13 -14.14 39.50 -33.14
CA THR A 13 -13.44 38.28 -33.52
C THR A 13 -12.11 38.20 -32.77
N ASN A 14 -11.46 37.06 -32.81
CA ASN A 14 -10.15 36.88 -32.16
C ASN A 14 -9.09 37.84 -32.72
N ALA A 15 -9.24 38.29 -34.00
CA ALA A 15 -8.36 39.25 -34.63
C ALA A 15 -8.57 40.71 -34.16
N ASP A 16 -9.70 40.99 -33.51
CA ASP A 16 -10.03 42.30 -32.97
C ASP A 16 -9.49 42.48 -31.52
N ILE A 17 -8.94 41.44 -30.93
CA ILE A 17 -8.31 41.44 -29.60
C ILE A 17 -6.81 41.54 -29.81
N ASP A 18 -6.19 42.65 -29.39
CA ASP A 18 -4.74 42.79 -29.41
C ASP A 18 -4.08 41.64 -28.62
N ALA A 19 -3.02 41.06 -29.17
CA ALA A 19 -2.28 39.98 -28.50
C ALA A 19 -1.68 40.42 -27.14
N ALA A 20 -1.47 41.73 -26.95
CA ALA A 20 -1.02 42.33 -25.70
C ALA A 20 -2.18 42.78 -24.80
N ALA A 21 -3.44 42.60 -25.23
CA ALA A 21 -4.61 42.97 -24.42
C ALA A 21 -4.70 42.12 -23.16
N ALA A 22 -4.58 42.72 -22.01
CA ALA A 22 -4.85 42.10 -20.72
C ALA A 22 -6.38 41.94 -20.55
N VAL A 23 -6.96 40.90 -21.14
CA VAL A 23 -8.37 40.59 -20.98
C VAL A 23 -8.56 39.94 -19.61
N ASP A 24 -9.14 40.70 -18.69
CA ASP A 24 -9.43 40.26 -17.33
C ASP A 24 -10.54 39.20 -17.32
N ALA A 25 -10.45 38.20 -16.44
CA ALA A 25 -11.45 37.13 -16.30
C ALA A 25 -12.84 37.69 -16.01
N THR A 26 -12.95 38.80 -15.31
CA THR A 26 -14.22 39.51 -15.02
C THR A 26 -14.93 40.00 -16.26
N LYS A 27 -14.23 40.15 -17.40
CA LYS A 27 -14.80 40.52 -18.70
C LYS A 27 -15.25 39.31 -19.52
N ILE A 28 -14.83 38.13 -19.14
CA ILE A 28 -15.17 36.85 -19.78
C ILE A 28 -16.30 36.16 -19.03
N ALA A 29 -16.31 36.26 -17.72
CA ALA A 29 -17.32 35.71 -16.82
C ALA A 29 -18.13 36.84 -16.16
N ASP A 30 -19.17 36.50 -15.43
CA ASP A 30 -20.08 37.43 -14.72
C ASP A 30 -19.43 38.05 -13.44
N GLY A 31 -18.13 37.87 -13.25
CA GLY A 31 -17.39 38.29 -12.04
C GLY A 31 -17.23 37.20 -10.98
N SER A 32 -17.85 36.03 -11.20
CA SER A 32 -17.71 34.89 -10.30
C SER A 32 -16.36 34.17 -10.43
N VAL A 33 -15.63 34.39 -11.54
CA VAL A 33 -14.30 33.83 -11.79
C VAL A 33 -13.23 34.92 -11.76
N THR A 34 -12.29 34.80 -10.87
CA THR A 34 -11.16 35.71 -10.72
C THR A 34 -10.02 35.34 -11.67
N ASN A 35 -9.10 36.30 -11.94
CA ASN A 35 -7.88 36.02 -12.69
C ASN A 35 -7.03 34.91 -12.05
N ALA A 36 -6.97 34.84 -10.73
CA ALA A 36 -6.22 33.78 -10.00
C ALA A 36 -6.84 32.41 -10.26
N GLU A 37 -8.17 32.29 -10.20
CA GLU A 37 -8.87 31.01 -10.47
C GLU A 37 -8.68 30.57 -11.93
N LEU A 38 -8.71 31.51 -12.88
CA LEU A 38 -8.45 31.19 -14.29
C LEU A 38 -7.00 30.71 -14.50
N GLN A 39 -6.04 31.25 -13.75
CA GLN A 39 -4.65 30.80 -13.81
C GLN A 39 -4.44 29.40 -13.25
N TYR A 40 -5.25 28.91 -12.30
CA TYR A 40 -5.13 27.56 -11.78
C TYR A 40 -5.39 26.48 -12.83
N ILE A 41 -6.15 26.78 -13.89
CA ILE A 41 -6.37 25.82 -14.99
C ILE A 41 -5.28 25.85 -16.05
N ASN A 42 -4.35 26.81 -16.00
CA ASN A 42 -3.28 26.96 -16.99
C ASN A 42 -2.29 25.78 -17.01
N SER A 43 -2.15 25.06 -15.89
CA SER A 43 -1.27 23.89 -15.76
C SER A 43 -1.97 22.56 -16.07
N LEU A 44 -3.26 22.57 -16.44
CA LEU A 44 -3.97 21.34 -16.78
C LEU A 44 -3.45 20.77 -18.10
N SER A 45 -3.01 19.51 -18.06
CA SER A 45 -2.51 18.79 -19.25
C SER A 45 -3.62 18.29 -20.17
N SER A 46 -4.87 18.36 -19.73
CA SER A 46 -6.07 17.98 -20.48
C SER A 46 -7.27 18.78 -19.97
N ASN A 47 -8.44 18.58 -20.58
CA ASN A 47 -9.68 19.19 -20.12
C ASN A 47 -9.91 18.95 -18.61
N ALA A 48 -10.28 20.01 -17.86
CA ALA A 48 -10.48 19.94 -16.42
C ALA A 48 -11.52 18.87 -16.02
N GLN A 49 -12.63 18.77 -16.79
CA GLN A 49 -13.64 17.74 -16.53
C GLN A 49 -13.07 16.34 -16.70
N THR A 50 -12.21 16.09 -17.68
CA THR A 50 -11.54 14.80 -17.87
C THR A 50 -10.67 14.46 -16.67
N GLN A 51 -9.90 15.42 -16.15
CA GLN A 51 -9.07 15.19 -14.96
C GLN A 51 -9.90 14.95 -13.69
N ILE A 52 -11.02 15.67 -13.52
CA ILE A 52 -11.92 15.45 -12.40
C ILE A 52 -12.58 14.07 -12.50
N THR A 53 -13.05 13.69 -13.69
CA THR A 53 -13.70 12.39 -13.92
C THR A 53 -12.72 11.23 -13.79
N ALA A 54 -11.43 11.44 -14.07
CA ALA A 54 -10.38 10.43 -13.88
C ALA A 54 -10.03 10.18 -12.41
N ARG A 55 -10.43 11.07 -11.47
CA ARG A 55 -10.31 10.81 -10.04
C ARG A 55 -11.37 9.79 -9.63
N LEU A 56 -11.03 8.97 -8.61
CA LEU A 56 -11.98 8.00 -8.09
C LEU A 56 -13.27 8.71 -7.65
N PRO A 57 -14.42 8.40 -8.24
CA PRO A 57 -15.69 9.03 -7.88
C PRO A 57 -16.07 8.78 -6.41
N LEU A 58 -16.69 9.75 -5.76
CA LEU A 58 -17.16 9.61 -4.38
C LEU A 58 -18.17 8.46 -4.20
N ALA A 59 -18.91 8.12 -5.26
CA ALA A 59 -19.83 6.99 -5.31
C ALA A 59 -19.16 5.62 -5.57
N GLY A 60 -17.82 5.61 -5.66
CA GLY A 60 -17.04 4.42 -6.00
C GLY A 60 -16.57 4.40 -7.45
N GLY A 61 -15.61 3.56 -7.74
CA GLY A 61 -15.00 3.40 -9.07
C GLY A 61 -13.99 2.27 -9.06
N THR A 62 -13.42 1.98 -10.23
CA THR A 62 -12.37 0.98 -10.40
C THR A 62 -11.00 1.65 -10.41
N MET A 63 -10.10 1.19 -9.55
CA MET A 63 -8.67 1.51 -9.62
C MET A 63 -8.00 0.46 -10.50
N SER A 64 -7.33 0.89 -11.57
CA SER A 64 -6.72 -0.02 -12.55
C SER A 64 -5.21 -0.20 -12.35
N GLY A 65 -4.64 0.41 -11.32
CA GLY A 65 -3.23 0.32 -10.98
C GLY A 65 -3.00 0.02 -9.51
N GLU A 66 -1.75 -0.14 -9.14
CA GLU A 66 -1.34 -0.27 -7.75
C GLU A 66 -1.79 0.94 -6.93
N THR A 67 -2.30 0.69 -5.74
CA THR A 67 -2.71 1.74 -4.80
C THR A 67 -1.92 1.56 -3.51
N ILE A 68 -1.03 2.52 -3.24
CA ILE A 68 -0.25 2.55 -2.02
C ILE A 68 -0.95 3.47 -1.01
N PHE A 69 -1.31 2.95 0.14
CA PHE A 69 -1.96 3.73 1.21
C PHE A 69 -0.95 4.42 2.14
N ALA A 70 0.34 4.09 2.06
CA ALA A 70 1.41 4.73 2.85
C ALA A 70 1.05 4.87 4.34
N ASP A 71 0.68 3.78 4.98
CA ASP A 71 0.25 3.68 6.39
C ASP A 71 -1.03 4.46 6.75
N GLN A 72 -1.78 4.92 5.75
CA GLN A 72 -3.07 5.57 6.00
C GLN A 72 -4.14 4.55 6.38
N LEU A 73 -5.00 4.93 7.33
CA LEU A 73 -6.09 4.09 7.79
C LEU A 73 -7.15 3.90 6.70
N VAL A 74 -7.44 2.65 6.35
CA VAL A 74 -8.58 2.27 5.53
C VAL A 74 -9.68 1.74 6.46
N THR A 75 -10.77 2.47 6.61
CA THR A 75 -11.84 2.11 7.55
C THR A 75 -12.85 1.17 6.90
N ARG A 76 -13.09 0.01 7.54
CA ARG A 76 -14.10 -0.98 7.16
C ARG A 76 -14.02 -1.44 5.69
N PRO A 77 -12.83 -1.84 5.19
CA PRO A 77 -12.74 -2.39 3.85
C PRO A 77 -13.46 -3.74 3.79
N THR A 78 -14.20 -3.99 2.70
CA THR A 78 -14.62 -5.34 2.34
C THR A 78 -13.67 -5.82 1.25
N ILE A 79 -12.89 -6.85 1.57
CA ILE A 79 -11.89 -7.42 0.66
C ILE A 79 -12.37 -8.80 0.23
N LYS A 80 -12.43 -9.03 -1.09
CA LYS A 80 -12.78 -10.31 -1.68
C LYS A 80 -11.62 -10.74 -2.56
N ASP A 81 -11.16 -11.98 -2.38
CA ASP A 81 -10.12 -12.57 -3.21
C ASP A 81 -8.82 -11.74 -3.17
N TYR A 82 -8.21 -11.66 -1.98
CA TYR A 82 -6.90 -11.01 -1.81
C TYR A 82 -5.78 -12.05 -1.76
N SER A 83 -4.58 -11.64 -2.11
CA SER A 83 -3.35 -12.41 -1.92
C SER A 83 -2.40 -11.68 -0.98
N GLU A 84 -1.65 -12.44 -0.20
CA GLU A 84 -0.58 -11.93 0.65
C GLU A 84 0.78 -12.09 -0.04
N THR A 85 1.69 -11.18 0.22
CA THR A 85 3.06 -11.29 -0.29
C THR A 85 3.77 -12.46 0.39
N LYS A 86 4.30 -13.37 -0.45
CA LYS A 86 5.13 -14.49 0.01
C LYS A 86 6.61 -14.15 -0.24
N THR A 87 7.41 -14.13 0.80
CA THR A 87 8.85 -13.87 0.74
C THR A 87 9.64 -15.14 0.99
N ALA A 88 10.54 -15.48 0.08
CA ALA A 88 11.46 -16.60 0.24
C ALA A 88 12.74 -16.11 0.95
N LEU A 89 12.95 -16.61 2.16
CA LEU A 89 14.13 -16.30 2.96
C LEU A 89 15.34 -17.13 2.46
N THR A 90 16.50 -16.53 2.55
CA THR A 90 17.78 -17.25 2.30
C THR A 90 18.22 -17.92 3.58
N ALA A 91 18.54 -19.23 3.52
CA ALA A 91 19.03 -19.98 4.68
C ALA A 91 20.38 -19.40 5.16
N ALA A 92 20.47 -19.20 6.48
CA ALA A 92 21.63 -18.69 7.16
C ALA A 92 21.58 -19.09 8.65
N ALA A 93 22.72 -18.96 9.35
CA ALA A 93 22.78 -19.21 10.80
C ALA A 93 21.91 -18.22 11.60
N THR A 94 21.70 -17.02 11.06
CA THR A 94 20.76 -16.02 11.59
C THR A 94 19.95 -15.48 10.43
N VAL A 95 18.62 -15.49 10.56
CA VAL A 95 17.68 -15.01 9.55
C VAL A 95 16.70 -14.04 10.21
N ASP A 96 16.59 -12.86 9.65
CA ASP A 96 15.58 -11.89 10.06
C ASP A 96 14.30 -12.08 9.27
N ILE A 97 13.18 -12.06 9.96
CA ILE A 97 11.84 -11.99 9.36
C ILE A 97 11.38 -10.53 9.49
N ASP A 98 11.51 -9.81 8.37
CA ASP A 98 11.09 -8.42 8.28
C ASP A 98 9.63 -8.36 7.82
N LEU A 99 8.75 -7.81 8.66
CA LEU A 99 7.32 -7.75 8.36
C LEU A 99 6.95 -6.68 7.30
N GLU A 100 7.90 -5.83 6.90
CA GLU A 100 7.72 -4.96 5.73
C GLU A 100 7.83 -5.74 4.41
N ASP A 101 8.50 -6.91 4.40
CA ASP A 101 8.69 -7.74 3.21
C ASP A 101 7.50 -8.66 2.90
N GLY A 102 6.55 -8.81 3.81
CA GLY A 102 5.34 -9.62 3.60
C GLY A 102 4.79 -10.28 4.86
N ASN A 103 3.77 -11.13 4.67
CA ASN A 103 3.07 -11.82 5.75
C ASN A 103 3.27 -13.34 5.71
N VAL A 104 3.80 -13.88 4.60
CA VAL A 104 4.08 -15.30 4.45
C VAL A 104 5.54 -15.48 4.06
N PHE A 105 6.28 -16.17 4.90
CA PHE A 105 7.71 -16.43 4.71
C PHE A 105 7.96 -17.91 4.49
N THR A 106 8.89 -18.25 3.61
CA THR A 106 9.30 -19.62 3.36
C THR A 106 10.80 -19.74 3.51
N LEU A 107 11.28 -20.80 4.15
CA LEU A 107 12.69 -21.11 4.27
C LEU A 107 12.90 -22.62 4.11
N THR A 108 13.77 -23.01 3.17
CA THR A 108 14.32 -24.35 3.13
C THR A 108 15.65 -24.35 3.87
N ALA A 109 15.74 -25.12 4.94
CA ALA A 109 16.91 -25.16 5.79
C ALA A 109 18.10 -25.77 5.06
N ASP A 110 19.31 -25.26 5.36
CA ASP A 110 20.58 -25.89 5.04
C ASP A 110 21.51 -25.96 6.26
N GLN A 111 21.10 -25.29 7.35
CA GLN A 111 21.80 -25.24 8.62
C GLN A 111 20.83 -24.93 9.76
N ASN A 112 21.30 -25.06 11.00
CA ASN A 112 20.56 -24.59 12.17
C ASN A 112 20.38 -23.07 12.09
N THR A 113 19.17 -22.57 12.37
CA THR A 113 18.85 -21.17 12.17
C THR A 113 18.33 -20.52 13.45
N THR A 114 18.86 -19.33 13.75
CA THR A 114 18.32 -18.43 14.77
C THR A 114 17.50 -17.37 14.05
N PHE A 115 16.22 -17.21 14.40
CA PHE A 115 15.39 -16.16 13.86
C PHE A 115 15.41 -14.89 14.72
N THR A 116 15.29 -13.76 14.03
CA THR A 116 14.89 -12.45 14.58
C THR A 116 13.68 -11.96 13.86
N PHE A 117 12.88 -11.09 14.50
CA PHE A 117 11.67 -10.50 13.92
C PHE A 117 11.80 -8.98 13.97
N SER A 118 11.61 -8.31 12.84
CA SER A 118 11.74 -6.86 12.71
C SER A 118 10.51 -6.20 12.10
N ASN A 119 10.42 -4.91 12.26
CA ASN A 119 9.37 -4.04 11.71
C ASN A 119 7.92 -4.49 11.97
N PRO A 120 7.56 -4.91 13.20
CA PRO A 120 6.16 -5.18 13.54
C PRO A 120 5.32 -3.92 13.52
N SER A 121 4.00 -4.07 13.36
CA SER A 121 3.07 -2.94 13.52
C SER A 121 3.21 -2.30 14.90
N PRO A 122 3.00 -0.97 15.03
CA PRO A 122 3.11 -0.26 16.29
C PRO A 122 2.17 -0.78 17.37
N THR A 123 2.51 -0.55 18.64
CA THR A 123 1.65 -0.88 19.79
C THR A 123 0.22 -0.38 19.60
N GLY A 124 -0.74 -1.22 19.93
CA GLY A 124 -2.17 -0.97 19.75
C GLY A 124 -2.72 -1.37 18.39
N LYS A 125 -1.86 -1.90 17.50
CA LYS A 125 -2.25 -2.58 16.27
C LYS A 125 -1.78 -4.03 16.34
N SER A 126 -2.54 -4.95 15.77
CA SER A 126 -2.11 -6.34 15.60
C SER A 126 -1.46 -6.50 14.25
N CYS A 127 -0.36 -7.24 14.20
CA CYS A 127 0.16 -7.84 13.00
C CYS A 127 0.47 -9.32 13.21
N ALA A 128 0.48 -10.08 12.11
CA ALA A 128 0.70 -11.51 12.12
C ALA A 128 1.50 -11.92 10.89
N PHE A 129 2.21 -13.04 10.99
CA PHE A 129 2.84 -13.67 9.84
C PHE A 129 2.84 -15.19 9.98
N THR A 130 3.10 -15.86 8.86
CA THR A 130 3.25 -17.31 8.77
C THR A 130 4.65 -17.64 8.26
N LEU A 131 5.33 -18.56 8.93
CA LEU A 131 6.58 -19.15 8.47
C LEU A 131 6.33 -20.59 8.04
N ILE A 132 6.75 -20.93 6.82
CA ILE A 132 6.79 -22.29 6.29
C ILE A 132 8.25 -22.71 6.27
N TRP A 133 8.61 -23.62 7.17
CA TRP A 133 9.95 -24.20 7.31
C TRP A 133 9.98 -25.53 6.60
N THR A 134 10.94 -25.73 5.70
CA THR A 134 11.18 -27.03 5.04
C THR A 134 12.51 -27.60 5.53
N GLN A 135 12.47 -28.80 6.08
CA GLN A 135 13.64 -29.49 6.59
C GLN A 135 14.55 -29.99 5.45
N ASP A 136 15.86 -29.90 5.64
CA ASP A 136 16.82 -30.55 4.76
C ASP A 136 17.09 -32.02 5.17
N SER A 137 18.16 -32.61 4.65
CA SER A 137 18.53 -33.99 4.96
C SER A 137 19.22 -34.19 6.31
N SER A 138 19.40 -33.13 7.13
CA SER A 138 20.27 -33.15 8.31
C SER A 138 19.56 -32.75 9.61
N ASP A 139 18.23 -32.74 9.63
CA ASP A 139 17.42 -32.45 10.83
C ASP A 139 17.86 -31.15 11.54
N ARG A 140 17.65 -30.02 10.87
CA ARG A 140 18.04 -28.71 11.39
C ARG A 140 17.12 -28.25 12.51
N THR A 141 17.68 -27.45 13.40
CA THR A 141 16.96 -26.88 14.54
C THR A 141 16.71 -25.38 14.35
N ILE A 142 15.65 -24.90 15.01
CA ILE A 142 15.29 -23.49 15.05
C ILE A 142 15.54 -22.96 16.47
N THR A 143 16.20 -21.81 16.55
CA THR A 143 16.23 -20.99 17.76
C THR A 143 15.33 -19.78 17.56
N TRP A 144 14.28 -19.71 18.35
CA TRP A 144 13.32 -18.63 18.31
C TRP A 144 13.76 -17.43 19.15
N PRO A 145 13.31 -16.20 18.82
CA PRO A 145 13.49 -15.04 19.71
C PRO A 145 12.91 -15.29 21.09
N ALA A 146 13.57 -14.79 22.14
CA ALA A 146 13.09 -14.91 23.51
C ALA A 146 11.74 -14.18 23.76
N SER A 147 11.33 -13.31 22.86
CA SER A 147 10.04 -12.63 22.87
C SER A 147 8.88 -13.52 22.42
N VAL A 148 9.15 -14.74 21.91
CA VAL A 148 8.08 -15.66 21.50
C VAL A 148 7.55 -16.42 22.72
N ASP A 149 6.27 -16.24 23.00
CA ASP A 149 5.50 -16.98 23.99
C ASP A 149 4.76 -18.14 23.32
N TRP A 150 5.09 -19.35 23.72
CA TRP A 150 4.55 -20.59 23.17
C TRP A 150 3.49 -21.20 24.08
N ALA A 151 2.52 -21.86 23.50
CA ALA A 151 1.53 -22.63 24.25
C ALA A 151 2.23 -23.67 25.15
N GLY A 152 1.99 -23.60 26.45
CA GLY A 152 2.66 -24.48 27.44
C GLY A 152 4.08 -24.03 27.82
N GLY A 153 4.54 -22.86 27.34
CA GLY A 153 5.83 -22.25 27.74
C GLY A 153 7.05 -22.85 27.05
N SER A 154 6.88 -23.69 26.03
CA SER A 154 7.99 -24.32 25.29
C SER A 154 7.73 -24.27 23.78
N ALA A 155 8.77 -23.97 23.02
CA ALA A 155 8.70 -24.09 21.57
C ALA A 155 8.42 -25.55 21.16
N PRO A 156 7.60 -25.78 20.14
CA PRO A 156 7.40 -27.11 19.60
C PRO A 156 8.70 -27.64 18.95
N ASP A 157 8.84 -28.97 18.94
CA ASP A 157 9.94 -29.62 18.22
C ASP A 157 9.79 -29.42 16.71
N VAL A 158 10.91 -29.23 16.04
CA VAL A 158 10.95 -29.20 14.58
C VAL A 158 10.89 -30.63 14.06
N THR A 159 10.05 -30.88 13.06
CA THR A 159 9.90 -32.21 12.47
C THR A 159 11.18 -32.64 11.78
N SER A 160 11.64 -33.86 12.11
CA SER A 160 12.79 -34.51 11.49
C SER A 160 12.45 -35.11 10.13
N GLY A 161 13.41 -35.20 9.24
CA GLY A 161 13.30 -35.87 7.94
C GLY A 161 13.29 -34.90 6.77
N SER A 162 14.05 -35.29 5.76
CA SER A 162 14.23 -34.48 4.53
C SER A 162 12.92 -34.17 3.84
N GLY A 163 12.71 -32.89 3.51
CA GLY A 163 11.54 -32.41 2.82
C GLY A 163 10.29 -32.24 3.71
N LYS A 164 10.38 -32.57 4.99
CA LYS A 164 9.28 -32.35 5.93
C LYS A 164 9.07 -30.87 6.16
N ILE A 165 7.79 -30.49 6.29
CA ILE A 165 7.38 -29.10 6.40
C ILE A 165 6.68 -28.87 7.73
N ASP A 166 7.13 -27.85 8.46
CA ASP A 166 6.43 -27.30 9.60
C ASP A 166 5.92 -25.89 9.26
N VAL A 167 4.73 -25.59 9.73
CA VAL A 167 4.09 -24.27 9.56
C VAL A 167 3.92 -23.65 10.94
N TYR A 168 4.47 -22.46 11.10
CA TYR A 168 4.36 -21.67 12.31
C TYR A 168 3.63 -20.38 12.03
N THR A 169 2.76 -19.96 12.94
CA THR A 169 2.08 -18.66 12.87
C THR A 169 2.37 -17.85 14.10
N PHE A 170 2.51 -16.56 13.92
CA PHE A 170 2.83 -15.62 14.99
C PHE A 170 1.95 -14.39 14.89
N PHE A 171 1.61 -13.82 16.03
CA PHE A 171 1.04 -12.48 16.06
C PHE A 171 1.52 -11.70 17.29
N THR A 172 1.49 -10.38 17.19
CA THR A 172 1.80 -9.45 18.28
C THR A 172 0.76 -8.34 18.36
N LEU A 173 0.65 -7.71 19.53
CA LEU A 173 -0.23 -6.57 19.82
C LEU A 173 0.54 -5.35 20.35
N ASP A 174 1.83 -5.52 20.61
CA ASP A 174 2.66 -4.60 21.38
C ASP A 174 4.01 -4.28 20.74
N ALA A 175 3.99 -4.17 19.41
CA ALA A 175 5.19 -3.89 18.61
C ALA A 175 6.30 -4.94 18.80
N GLY A 176 5.93 -6.22 18.93
CA GLY A 176 6.88 -7.33 18.99
C GLY A 176 7.54 -7.51 20.36
N THR A 177 7.07 -6.84 21.42
CA THR A 177 7.55 -7.09 22.78
C THR A 177 7.23 -8.52 23.20
N ILE A 178 6.02 -9.00 22.87
CA ILE A 178 5.59 -10.39 22.98
C ILE A 178 5.04 -10.85 21.64
N TRP A 179 5.49 -12.01 21.19
CA TRP A 179 4.95 -12.74 20.05
C TRP A 179 4.28 -14.01 20.51
N TYR A 180 3.01 -14.17 20.23
CA TYR A 180 2.29 -15.43 20.48
C TYR A 180 2.54 -16.38 19.32
N GLY A 181 3.27 -17.48 19.59
CA GLY A 181 3.67 -18.46 18.59
C GLY A 181 2.81 -19.73 18.64
N PHE A 182 2.48 -20.24 17.45
CA PHE A 182 1.73 -21.47 17.26
C PHE A 182 2.34 -22.32 16.16
N GLN A 183 2.46 -23.63 16.39
CA GLN A 183 2.68 -24.57 15.31
C GLN A 183 1.35 -24.91 14.67
N ALA A 184 1.08 -24.35 13.50
CA ALA A 184 -0.17 -24.51 12.76
C ALA A 184 -0.19 -25.81 11.93
N GLY A 185 0.97 -26.39 11.65
CA GLY A 185 1.11 -27.68 10.98
C GLY A 185 2.48 -28.28 11.25
N ALA A 186 2.54 -29.59 11.37
CA ALA A 186 3.77 -30.35 11.56
C ALA A 186 3.78 -31.56 10.64
N GLU A 187 4.98 -32.00 10.26
CA GLU A 187 5.18 -33.21 9.45
C GLU A 187 4.40 -33.22 8.11
N MET A 188 4.21 -32.04 7.53
CA MET A 188 3.54 -31.90 6.24
C MET A 188 4.52 -32.21 5.09
N GLY A 189 4.02 -32.80 3.99
CA GLY A 189 4.83 -33.15 2.81
C GLY A 189 5.31 -34.58 2.72
#